data_931a1371bbce2c6a2c04deb018ddb6ee
#
_entry.id   931a1371bbce2c6a2c04deb018ddb6ee
#
_cell.length_a   1.000
_cell.length_b   1.000
_cell.length_c   1.000
_cell.angle_alpha   90.00
_cell.angle_beta   90.00
_cell.angle_gamma   90.00
#
_symmetry.space_group_name_H-M   'P 1'
#
loop_
_entity.id
_entity.type
_entity.pdbx_description
1 polymer ?
#
loop_
_entity_poly.entity_id
_entity_poly.type
_entity_poly.pdbx_seq_one_letter_code
_entity_poly.pdbx_strand_id
1 'polypeptide(L)'
;QQESVLRAMFDAQAGAGFSAMKTPIAGTDFMSAGPFYTYDPVPGDVQMKHFSMARDLGPNGVITYIKRARRYGHFVLQAPMDYPPDWMLFNPDTNQDVNPKYYDALARYYLRYLEDYQKNGVFIDYLSLFNEPDVYTKIPYKEITVLLRDHVAPLLEKSGLKTKLMLSEAPDRDDASTNYPVLMDDAGARNYVAVMPYHGYDFKEYSKIGELHRRYPDVPLWMTEVCYAYEAGTPKSFALPRYEFADGDFWGQQIFNDLENYASAWIYWNAVLDEKGGPWSVSYIHGNPDPNIQHPVIIINRETHEVTYTGLYYYLAHFSKFVRPGAVRIETTGNYPGVRVMSFKSPEGKTVSELMNSRKQDVEVAVVENGRTLRLKLPAVSITTAEW
;
A
#
# COMPACT_ATOMS: atom_id res chain seq x y z
N GLN A 1 -16.41 16.23 10.98
CA GLN A 1 -16.47 14.90 10.37
C GLN A 1 -15.13 14.49 9.75
N GLN A 2 -14.51 15.27 8.83
CA GLN A 2 -13.21 14.92 8.27
C GLN A 2 -12.14 14.71 9.35
N GLU A 3 -12.05 15.57 10.36
CA GLU A 3 -11.10 15.43 11.46
C GLU A 3 -11.37 14.19 12.32
N SER A 4 -12.64 13.80 12.51
CA SER A 4 -12.95 12.56 13.24
C SER A 4 -12.53 11.31 12.47
N VAL A 5 -12.65 11.30 11.13
CA VAL A 5 -12.18 10.22 10.27
C VAL A 5 -10.65 10.13 10.28
N LEU A 6 -9.94 11.26 10.14
CA LEU A 6 -8.48 11.28 10.23
C LEU A 6 -7.99 10.79 11.60
N ARG A 7 -8.66 11.19 12.67
CA ARG A 7 -8.36 10.71 14.02
C ARG A 7 -8.60 9.20 14.14
N ALA A 8 -9.72 8.71 13.61
CA ALA A 8 -10.03 7.28 13.63
C ALA A 8 -8.97 6.44 12.89
N MET A 9 -8.39 6.95 11.81
CA MET A 9 -7.35 6.24 11.07
C MET A 9 -5.98 6.32 11.76
N PHE A 10 -5.53 7.48 12.21
CA PHE A 10 -4.12 7.70 12.55
C PHE A 10 -3.81 7.83 14.04
N ASP A 11 -4.80 8.11 14.90
CA ASP A 11 -4.58 8.19 16.35
C ASP A 11 -4.41 6.77 16.93
N ALA A 12 -3.24 6.47 17.45
CA ALA A 12 -2.93 5.14 17.99
C ALA A 12 -3.65 4.83 19.31
N GLN A 13 -4.17 5.85 20.02
CA GLN A 13 -4.93 5.65 21.27
C GLN A 13 -6.42 5.57 21.01
N ALA A 14 -6.97 6.52 20.28
CA ALA A 14 -8.41 6.67 20.06
C ALA A 14 -8.91 6.09 18.72
N GLY A 15 -8.02 5.67 17.84
CA GLY A 15 -8.31 5.12 16.52
C GLY A 15 -7.54 3.85 16.21
N ALA A 16 -7.38 3.56 14.92
CA ALA A 16 -6.67 2.41 14.40
C ALA A 16 -5.13 2.56 14.47
N GLY A 17 -4.60 3.79 14.49
CA GLY A 17 -3.18 4.04 14.56
C GLY A 17 -2.40 3.60 13.34
N PHE A 18 -2.96 3.75 12.13
CA PHE A 18 -2.28 3.37 10.87
C PHE A 18 -0.91 4.04 10.79
N SER A 19 0.12 3.24 10.52
CA SER A 19 1.52 3.64 10.56
C SER A 19 2.20 3.71 9.19
N ALA A 20 1.48 3.39 8.12
CA ALA A 20 1.92 3.53 6.73
C ALA A 20 0.78 4.09 5.87
N MET A 21 1.14 4.90 4.88
CA MET A 21 0.19 5.48 3.93
C MET A 21 0.83 5.49 2.54
N LYS A 22 0.06 5.07 1.53
CA LYS A 22 0.40 5.20 0.12
C LYS A 22 -0.14 6.53 -0.40
N THR A 23 0.66 7.28 -1.14
CA THR A 23 0.28 8.52 -1.82
C THR A 23 0.82 8.51 -3.25
N PRO A 24 -0.01 8.26 -4.27
CA PRO A 24 0.44 8.21 -5.65
C PRO A 24 1.04 9.53 -6.14
N ILE A 25 1.94 9.44 -7.12
CA ILE A 25 2.56 10.58 -7.80
C ILE A 25 1.67 11.02 -8.95
N ALA A 26 1.03 12.17 -8.82
CA ALA A 26 0.09 12.75 -9.81
C ALA A 26 -1.20 11.92 -9.98
N GLY A 27 -1.71 11.80 -11.21
CA GLY A 27 -2.96 11.09 -11.49
C GLY A 27 -2.80 9.57 -11.47
N THR A 28 -3.86 8.88 -11.07
CA THR A 28 -3.95 7.42 -11.00
C THR A 28 -5.15 6.92 -11.81
N ASP A 29 -5.32 5.62 -11.88
CA ASP A 29 -6.53 4.98 -12.42
C ASP A 29 -7.78 5.23 -11.55
N PHE A 30 -7.60 5.71 -10.32
CA PHE A 30 -8.68 5.98 -9.38
C PHE A 30 -8.55 7.38 -8.75
N MET A 31 -9.31 8.35 -9.27
CA MET A 31 -9.28 9.74 -8.79
C MET A 31 -10.68 10.24 -8.44
N SER A 32 -10.77 11.11 -7.44
CA SER A 32 -12.03 11.71 -6.99
C SER A 32 -12.54 12.82 -7.92
N ALA A 33 -11.69 13.38 -8.77
CA ALA A 33 -12.04 14.44 -9.71
C ALA A 33 -11.09 14.42 -10.91
N GLY A 34 -11.64 14.55 -12.10
CA GLY A 34 -10.90 14.65 -13.35
C GLY A 34 -10.48 16.09 -13.68
N PRO A 35 -9.82 16.34 -14.79
CA PRO A 35 -9.21 15.34 -15.66
C PRO A 35 -7.96 14.70 -15.06
N PHE A 36 -7.48 13.61 -15.69
CA PHE A 36 -6.16 13.04 -15.40
C PHE A 36 -5.07 14.11 -15.57
N TYR A 37 -4.01 14.01 -14.77
CA TYR A 37 -2.93 15.01 -14.80
C TYR A 37 -1.58 14.39 -14.49
N THR A 38 -0.54 15.02 -15.03
CA THR A 38 0.84 14.89 -14.58
C THR A 38 1.33 16.24 -14.06
N TYR A 39 2.41 16.24 -13.30
CA TYR A 39 2.97 17.53 -12.80
C TYR A 39 3.70 18.32 -13.88
N ASP A 40 4.14 17.67 -14.94
CA ASP A 40 4.77 18.34 -16.10
C ASP A 40 4.19 17.83 -17.42
N PRO A 41 3.09 18.44 -17.89
CA PRO A 41 2.45 18.05 -19.14
C PRO A 41 3.10 18.63 -20.39
N VAL A 42 4.16 19.45 -20.26
CA VAL A 42 4.77 20.18 -21.39
C VAL A 42 5.76 19.29 -22.14
N PRO A 43 5.48 18.94 -23.41
CA PRO A 43 6.35 18.05 -24.17
C PRO A 43 7.78 18.56 -24.28
N GLY A 44 8.73 17.70 -23.92
CA GLY A 44 10.17 18.00 -24.04
C GLY A 44 10.75 18.91 -22.96
N ASP A 45 10.01 19.19 -21.89
CA ASP A 45 10.54 19.92 -20.72
C ASP A 45 11.46 19.05 -19.85
N VAL A 46 12.56 18.59 -20.42
CA VAL A 46 13.53 17.73 -19.71
C VAL A 46 14.18 18.37 -18.48
N GLN A 47 13.97 19.67 -18.26
CA GLN A 47 14.49 20.42 -17.10
C GLN A 47 13.42 20.70 -16.04
N MET A 48 12.20 20.19 -16.20
CA MET A 48 11.08 20.37 -15.26
C MET A 48 10.75 21.84 -14.96
N LYS A 49 10.88 22.74 -15.96
CA LYS A 49 10.62 24.18 -15.78
C LYS A 49 9.12 24.47 -15.59
N HIS A 50 8.28 23.64 -16.18
CA HIS A 50 6.82 23.75 -16.10
C HIS A 50 6.21 22.77 -15.08
N PHE A 51 7.05 22.09 -14.31
CA PHE A 51 6.59 21.21 -13.26
C PHE A 51 5.76 21.97 -12.21
N SER A 52 4.56 21.51 -11.94
CA SER A 52 3.63 22.17 -11.00
C SER A 52 2.80 21.15 -10.22
N MET A 53 2.89 21.25 -8.90
CA MET A 53 2.03 20.51 -7.98
C MET A 53 0.89 21.36 -7.39
N ALA A 54 0.45 22.40 -8.12
CA ALA A 54 -0.60 23.31 -7.66
C ALA A 54 -1.88 22.60 -7.21
N ARG A 55 -2.19 21.45 -7.85
CA ARG A 55 -3.35 20.61 -7.52
C ARG A 55 -3.23 19.99 -6.13
N ASP A 56 -2.04 19.57 -5.73
CA ASP A 56 -1.79 18.93 -4.43
C ASP A 56 -1.72 19.95 -3.28
N LEU A 57 -1.52 21.22 -3.59
CA LEU A 57 -1.41 22.31 -2.63
C LEU A 57 -2.77 22.94 -2.27
N GLY A 58 -3.82 22.66 -3.02
CA GLY A 58 -5.15 23.22 -2.78
C GLY A 58 -5.75 22.79 -1.41
N PRO A 59 -6.86 23.41 -1.00
CA PRO A 59 -7.51 23.09 0.28
C PRO A 59 -7.98 21.63 0.39
N ASN A 60 -8.25 20.99 -0.76
CA ASN A 60 -8.59 19.57 -0.88
C ASN A 60 -7.43 18.76 -1.49
N GLY A 61 -6.24 19.31 -1.55
CA GLY A 61 -5.07 18.65 -2.12
C GLY A 61 -4.43 17.63 -1.18
N VAL A 62 -3.68 16.73 -1.75
CA VAL A 62 -3.04 15.61 -1.05
C VAL A 62 -2.11 16.09 0.07
N ILE A 63 -1.31 17.12 -0.16
CA ILE A 63 -0.41 17.71 0.85
C ILE A 63 -1.18 18.22 2.06
N THR A 64 -2.31 18.90 1.82
CA THR A 64 -3.16 19.41 2.90
C THR A 64 -3.75 18.26 3.72
N TYR A 65 -4.22 17.21 3.05
CA TYR A 65 -4.72 16.00 3.69
C TYR A 65 -3.65 15.32 4.55
N ILE A 66 -2.45 15.10 4.02
CA ILE A 66 -1.34 14.47 4.75
C ILE A 66 -0.97 15.27 6.00
N LYS A 67 -0.87 16.59 5.88
CA LYS A 67 -0.56 17.47 7.04
C LYS A 67 -1.62 17.40 8.13
N ARG A 68 -2.88 17.31 7.74
CA ARG A 68 -3.99 17.14 8.71
C ARG A 68 -3.93 15.78 9.38
N ALA A 69 -3.70 14.72 8.62
CA ALA A 69 -3.56 13.36 9.15
C ALA A 69 -2.40 13.24 10.15
N ARG A 70 -1.26 13.85 9.87
CA ARG A 70 -0.08 13.86 10.75
C ARG A 70 -0.29 14.54 12.11
N ARG A 71 -1.37 15.28 12.31
CA ARG A 71 -1.74 15.81 13.64
C ARG A 71 -2.18 14.73 14.61
N TYR A 72 -2.62 13.58 14.09
CA TYR A 72 -3.15 12.48 14.88
C TYR A 72 -2.15 11.34 15.10
N GLY A 73 -1.19 11.17 14.21
CA GLY A 73 -0.19 10.12 14.34
C GLY A 73 0.94 10.24 13.33
N HIS A 74 2.03 9.56 13.65
CA HIS A 74 3.15 9.42 12.73
C HIS A 74 2.94 8.18 11.85
N PHE A 75 3.15 8.34 10.55
CA PHE A 75 3.14 7.27 9.56
C PHE A 75 4.19 7.53 8.48
N VAL A 76 4.72 6.46 7.93
CA VAL A 76 5.60 6.53 6.77
C VAL A 76 4.78 6.77 5.51
N LEU A 77 5.35 7.52 4.57
CA LEU A 77 4.75 7.77 3.26
C LEU A 77 5.51 7.01 2.18
N GLN A 78 4.77 6.25 1.39
CA GLN A 78 5.23 5.57 0.20
C GLN A 78 4.55 6.20 -1.01
N ALA A 79 5.33 6.51 -2.06
CA ALA A 79 4.84 7.16 -3.26
C ALA A 79 5.22 6.38 -4.53
N PRO A 80 4.29 5.69 -5.16
CA PRO A 80 4.44 5.12 -6.50
C PRO A 80 3.92 6.06 -7.58
N MET A 81 4.28 5.80 -8.83
CA MET A 81 3.76 6.46 -10.01
C MET A 81 3.02 5.45 -10.91
N ASP A 82 1.76 5.77 -11.26
CA ASP A 82 1.00 4.95 -12.20
C ASP A 82 1.39 5.27 -13.63
N TYR A 83 1.44 6.55 -13.97
CA TYR A 83 1.69 7.02 -15.33
C TYR A 83 2.73 8.13 -15.36
N PRO A 84 3.82 7.97 -16.12
CA PRO A 84 4.72 9.08 -16.41
C PRO A 84 4.04 10.09 -17.35
N PRO A 85 4.56 11.31 -17.50
CA PRO A 85 4.08 12.23 -18.53
C PRO A 85 4.11 11.59 -19.93
N ASP A 86 3.02 11.72 -20.70
CA ASP A 86 2.86 11.10 -22.03
C ASP A 86 4.01 11.37 -22.98
N TRP A 87 4.62 12.55 -22.90
CA TRP A 87 5.76 12.91 -23.74
C TRP A 87 7.05 12.14 -23.42
N MET A 88 7.09 11.41 -22.30
CA MET A 88 8.20 10.51 -21.95
C MET A 88 8.03 9.10 -22.54
N LEU A 89 6.91 8.81 -23.15
CA LEU A 89 6.66 7.54 -23.83
C LEU A 89 7.22 7.56 -25.27
N PHE A 90 7.31 6.40 -25.89
CA PHE A 90 7.62 6.34 -27.33
C PHE A 90 6.51 6.98 -28.17
N ASN A 91 5.27 6.59 -27.88
CA ASN A 91 4.06 7.17 -28.46
C ASN A 91 2.88 6.84 -27.56
N PRO A 92 2.18 7.83 -26.95
CA PRO A 92 1.11 7.58 -25.98
C PRO A 92 -0.10 6.83 -26.57
N ASP A 93 -0.30 6.89 -27.91
CA ASP A 93 -1.44 6.26 -28.56
C ASP A 93 -1.14 4.83 -29.06
N THR A 94 0.11 4.54 -29.42
CA THR A 94 0.45 3.29 -30.12
C THR A 94 1.55 2.48 -29.45
N ASN A 95 2.42 3.11 -28.67
CA ASN A 95 3.48 2.47 -27.92
C ASN A 95 3.74 3.23 -26.61
N GLN A 96 3.08 2.79 -25.56
CA GLN A 96 3.13 3.39 -24.21
C GLN A 96 4.39 2.99 -23.42
N ASP A 97 5.36 2.34 -24.03
CA ASP A 97 6.63 2.05 -23.38
C ASP A 97 7.37 3.35 -23.05
N VAL A 98 7.97 3.38 -21.86
CA VAL A 98 8.83 4.50 -21.45
C VAL A 98 10.05 4.56 -22.36
N ASN A 99 10.27 5.71 -22.98
CA ASN A 99 11.37 5.90 -23.93
C ASN A 99 12.69 6.14 -23.19
N PRO A 100 13.70 5.30 -23.33
CA PRO A 100 14.99 5.42 -22.62
C PRO A 100 15.68 6.77 -22.78
N LYS A 101 15.44 7.49 -23.88
CA LYS A 101 16.00 8.83 -24.08
C LYS A 101 15.55 9.84 -23.01
N TYR A 102 14.49 9.52 -22.26
CA TYR A 102 13.94 10.39 -21.22
C TYR A 102 14.23 9.89 -19.80
N TYR A 103 15.03 8.84 -19.59
CA TYR A 103 15.33 8.34 -18.24
C TYR A 103 15.93 9.41 -17.33
N ASP A 104 16.80 10.27 -17.83
CA ASP A 104 17.30 11.42 -17.06
C ASP A 104 16.20 12.44 -16.74
N ALA A 105 15.27 12.67 -17.65
CA ALA A 105 14.14 13.57 -17.42
C ALA A 105 13.17 12.96 -16.38
N LEU A 106 12.90 11.66 -16.46
CA LEU A 106 12.07 10.94 -15.50
C LEU A 106 12.70 10.93 -14.10
N ALA A 107 14.02 10.72 -14.02
CA ALA A 107 14.74 10.84 -12.75
C ALA A 107 14.62 12.25 -12.14
N ARG A 108 14.71 13.31 -12.96
CA ARG A 108 14.48 14.69 -12.50
C ARG A 108 13.02 14.94 -12.09
N TYR A 109 12.08 14.31 -12.75
CA TYR A 109 10.66 14.40 -12.38
C TYR A 109 10.43 13.85 -10.96
N TYR A 110 10.99 12.67 -10.64
CA TYR A 110 10.95 12.13 -9.27
C TYR A 110 11.66 13.02 -8.27
N LEU A 111 12.87 13.49 -8.58
CA LEU A 111 13.60 14.38 -7.69
C LEU A 111 12.80 15.65 -7.41
N ARG A 112 12.25 16.29 -8.46
CA ARG A 112 11.46 17.52 -8.33
C ARG A 112 10.22 17.31 -7.47
N TYR A 113 9.53 16.18 -7.62
CA TYR A 113 8.40 15.79 -6.78
C TYR A 113 8.81 15.71 -5.31
N LEU A 114 9.88 15.00 -5.00
CA LEU A 114 10.37 14.84 -3.63
C LEU A 114 10.79 16.18 -2.99
N GLU A 115 11.53 17.01 -3.74
CA GLU A 115 11.96 18.33 -3.28
C GLU A 115 10.77 19.26 -3.00
N ASP A 116 9.80 19.32 -3.91
CA ASP A 116 8.65 20.19 -3.76
C ASP A 116 7.70 19.70 -2.64
N TYR A 117 7.55 18.38 -2.44
CA TYR A 117 6.84 17.84 -1.28
C TYR A 117 7.54 18.21 0.03
N GLN A 118 8.86 18.00 0.12
CA GLN A 118 9.64 18.38 1.30
C GLN A 118 9.59 19.89 1.57
N LYS A 119 9.72 20.72 0.55
CA LYS A 119 9.59 22.18 0.64
C LYS A 119 8.22 22.60 1.19
N ASN A 120 7.18 21.84 0.88
CA ASN A 120 5.84 22.04 1.38
C ASN A 120 5.55 21.32 2.71
N GLY A 121 6.58 20.83 3.41
CA GLY A 121 6.50 20.26 4.75
C GLY A 121 5.96 18.83 4.79
N VAL A 122 6.04 18.08 3.68
CA VAL A 122 5.71 16.66 3.60
C VAL A 122 6.94 15.90 3.11
N PHE A 123 7.49 15.03 3.93
CA PHE A 123 8.59 14.16 3.57
C PHE A 123 8.04 12.82 3.06
N ILE A 124 8.53 12.37 1.90
CA ILE A 124 8.24 11.06 1.33
C ILE A 124 9.34 10.11 1.78
N ASP A 125 8.97 9.12 2.59
CA ASP A 125 9.93 8.17 3.16
C ASP A 125 10.44 7.17 2.13
N TYR A 126 9.54 6.72 1.23
CA TYR A 126 9.83 5.71 0.23
C TYR A 126 9.30 6.11 -1.14
N LEU A 127 10.15 6.00 -2.17
CA LEU A 127 9.79 6.19 -3.57
C LEU A 127 9.79 4.85 -4.28
N SER A 128 8.64 4.48 -4.86
CA SER A 128 8.51 3.39 -5.82
C SER A 128 8.48 3.97 -7.24
N LEU A 129 9.28 3.43 -8.17
CA LEU A 129 9.37 4.03 -9.49
C LEU A 129 8.07 3.89 -10.27
N PHE A 130 7.45 2.71 -10.22
CA PHE A 130 6.20 2.45 -10.94
C PHE A 130 5.25 1.62 -10.08
N ASN A 131 3.98 1.95 -10.18
CA ASN A 131 2.88 1.11 -9.77
C ASN A 131 2.59 0.12 -10.89
N GLU A 132 2.58 -1.17 -10.59
CA GLU A 132 2.20 -2.25 -11.50
C GLU A 132 2.82 -2.13 -12.92
N PRO A 133 4.15 -2.31 -13.07
CA PRO A 133 4.77 -2.34 -14.39
C PRO A 133 4.05 -3.32 -15.33
N ASP A 134 3.92 -2.93 -16.60
CA ASP A 134 3.21 -3.65 -17.65
C ASP A 134 1.67 -3.67 -17.53
N VAL A 135 1.09 -3.28 -16.39
CA VAL A 135 -0.35 -3.01 -16.27
C VAL A 135 -0.65 -1.58 -16.68
N TYR A 136 -0.06 -0.60 -15.99
CA TYR A 136 -0.27 0.82 -16.28
C TYR A 136 0.82 1.40 -17.17
N THR A 137 2.06 1.33 -16.72
CA THR A 137 3.23 1.80 -17.47
C THR A 137 3.93 0.62 -18.11
N LYS A 138 4.12 0.66 -19.44
CA LYS A 138 4.86 -0.36 -20.15
C LYS A 138 6.37 -0.13 -20.01
N ILE A 139 6.99 -0.92 -19.15
CA ILE A 139 8.43 -0.90 -18.93
C ILE A 139 8.92 -2.25 -18.39
N PRO A 140 9.78 -2.96 -19.13
CA PRO A 140 10.35 -4.22 -18.65
C PRO A 140 11.20 -4.05 -17.40
N TYR A 141 11.19 -5.02 -16.48
CA TYR A 141 11.98 -4.98 -15.24
C TYR A 141 13.49 -4.77 -15.48
N LYS A 142 14.03 -5.24 -16.59
CA LYS A 142 15.41 -4.96 -16.99
C LYS A 142 15.65 -3.47 -17.21
N GLU A 143 14.71 -2.78 -17.83
CA GLU A 143 14.79 -1.32 -18.06
C GLU A 143 14.57 -0.54 -16.77
N ILE A 144 13.70 -1.03 -15.87
CA ILE A 144 13.55 -0.48 -14.51
C ILE A 144 14.87 -0.58 -13.75
N THR A 145 15.62 -1.69 -13.92
CA THR A 145 16.94 -1.88 -13.29
C THR A 145 17.91 -0.80 -13.74
N VAL A 146 17.95 -0.53 -15.06
CA VAL A 146 18.80 0.53 -15.64
C VAL A 146 18.37 1.91 -15.13
N LEU A 147 17.08 2.23 -15.19
CA LEU A 147 16.54 3.51 -14.72
C LEU A 147 16.88 3.75 -13.24
N LEU A 148 16.67 2.76 -12.39
CA LEU A 148 16.97 2.86 -10.96
C LEU A 148 18.47 3.06 -10.73
N ARG A 149 19.31 2.16 -11.26
CA ARG A 149 20.75 2.10 -10.99
C ARG A 149 21.52 3.28 -11.56
N ASP A 150 21.23 3.66 -12.83
CA ASP A 150 22.06 4.57 -13.60
C ASP A 150 21.53 6.01 -13.61
N HIS A 151 20.23 6.23 -13.30
CA HIS A 151 19.61 7.54 -13.40
C HIS A 151 19.02 8.04 -12.07
N VAL A 152 18.13 7.27 -11.44
CA VAL A 152 17.40 7.75 -10.25
C VAL A 152 18.25 7.72 -8.99
N ALA A 153 18.89 6.61 -8.67
CA ALA A 153 19.63 6.46 -7.44
C ALA A 153 20.82 7.43 -7.34
N PRO A 154 21.68 7.59 -8.36
CA PRO A 154 22.78 8.55 -8.30
C PRO A 154 22.31 10.01 -8.16
N LEU A 155 21.16 10.34 -8.77
CA LEU A 155 20.58 11.67 -8.66
C LEU A 155 20.05 11.96 -7.25
N LEU A 156 19.38 10.99 -6.65
CA LEU A 156 18.92 11.09 -5.26
C LEU A 156 20.07 11.17 -4.26
N GLU A 157 21.10 10.36 -4.40
CA GLU A 157 22.29 10.45 -3.54
C GLU A 157 22.93 11.85 -3.60
N LYS A 158 23.07 12.40 -4.81
CA LYS A 158 23.61 13.73 -5.00
C LYS A 158 22.74 14.84 -4.40
N SER A 159 21.44 14.67 -4.36
CA SER A 159 20.49 15.63 -3.78
C SER A 159 20.59 15.74 -2.26
N GLY A 160 21.06 14.69 -1.61
CA GLY A 160 21.10 14.57 -0.14
C GLY A 160 19.76 14.29 0.52
N LEU A 161 18.70 14.06 -0.25
CA LEU A 161 17.40 13.62 0.25
C LEU A 161 17.53 12.27 0.98
N LYS A 162 16.70 12.05 1.99
CA LYS A 162 16.70 10.83 2.80
C LYS A 162 15.65 9.81 2.36
N THR A 163 14.93 10.10 1.29
CA THR A 163 13.98 9.18 0.67
C THR A 163 14.68 7.89 0.25
N LYS A 164 14.11 6.76 0.61
CA LYS A 164 14.60 5.43 0.24
C LYS A 164 13.93 4.96 -1.03
N LEU A 165 14.66 4.20 -1.84
CA LEU A 165 14.09 3.60 -3.04
C LEU A 165 13.48 2.23 -2.73
N MET A 166 12.30 2.00 -3.26
CA MET A 166 11.67 0.69 -3.36
C MET A 166 11.82 0.16 -4.79
N LEU A 167 11.65 -1.12 -4.99
CA LEU A 167 11.36 -1.64 -6.32
C LEU A 167 10.05 -1.05 -6.85
N SER A 168 9.81 -1.18 -8.16
CA SER A 168 8.47 -0.97 -8.70
C SER A 168 7.52 -2.00 -8.09
N GLU A 169 6.27 -1.60 -7.87
CA GLU A 169 5.30 -2.45 -7.18
C GLU A 169 4.73 -3.49 -8.14
N ALA A 170 5.10 -4.75 -7.95
CA ALA A 170 4.57 -5.86 -8.75
C ALA A 170 3.05 -5.99 -8.57
N PRO A 171 2.27 -6.26 -9.64
CA PRO A 171 0.81 -6.35 -9.57
C PRO A 171 0.32 -7.52 -8.71
N ASP A 172 1.16 -8.51 -8.48
CA ASP A 172 0.85 -9.64 -7.61
C ASP A 172 2.11 -10.37 -7.12
N ARG A 173 1.92 -11.43 -6.32
CA ARG A 173 2.99 -12.23 -5.73
C ARG A 173 3.73 -13.08 -6.75
N ASP A 174 3.03 -13.53 -7.79
CA ASP A 174 3.62 -14.33 -8.88
C ASP A 174 4.57 -13.48 -9.72
N ASP A 175 4.12 -12.30 -10.10
CA ASP A 175 4.94 -11.32 -10.83
C ASP A 175 6.18 -10.93 -10.01
N ALA A 176 6.02 -10.58 -8.73
CA ALA A 176 7.12 -10.26 -7.83
C ALA A 176 8.16 -11.38 -7.78
N SER A 177 7.70 -12.62 -7.58
CA SER A 177 8.58 -13.80 -7.50
C SER A 177 9.36 -14.04 -8.80
N THR A 178 8.71 -13.80 -9.94
CA THR A 178 9.28 -14.02 -11.26
C THR A 178 10.27 -12.94 -11.66
N ASN A 179 9.93 -11.69 -11.43
CA ASN A 179 10.60 -10.53 -12.03
C ASN A 179 11.59 -9.83 -11.09
N TYR A 180 11.39 -9.83 -9.77
CA TYR A 180 12.34 -9.16 -8.86
C TYR A 180 13.77 -9.70 -8.91
N PRO A 181 14.01 -11.00 -9.15
CA PRO A 181 15.38 -11.48 -9.37
C PRO A 181 16.15 -10.76 -10.47
N VAL A 182 15.47 -10.25 -11.50
CA VAL A 182 16.12 -9.50 -12.60
C VAL A 182 16.88 -8.28 -12.06
N LEU A 183 16.29 -7.57 -11.09
CA LEU A 183 16.88 -6.37 -10.49
C LEU A 183 17.74 -6.73 -9.26
N MET A 184 17.25 -7.64 -8.42
CA MET A 184 17.92 -7.99 -7.17
C MET A 184 19.22 -8.78 -7.35
N ASP A 185 19.41 -9.47 -8.47
CA ASP A 185 20.66 -10.12 -8.82
C ASP A 185 21.67 -9.16 -9.49
N ASP A 186 21.26 -7.94 -9.88
CA ASP A 186 22.17 -6.86 -10.26
C ASP A 186 22.72 -6.18 -9.00
N ALA A 187 23.99 -6.44 -8.69
CA ALA A 187 24.62 -5.92 -7.47
C ALA A 187 24.63 -4.37 -7.39
N GLY A 188 24.71 -3.69 -8.53
CA GLY A 188 24.65 -2.22 -8.60
C GLY A 188 23.28 -1.69 -8.20
N ALA A 189 22.22 -2.28 -8.74
CA ALA A 189 20.84 -1.87 -8.47
C ALA A 189 20.40 -2.27 -7.04
N ARG A 190 20.72 -3.52 -6.63
CA ARG A 190 20.33 -4.05 -5.31
C ARG A 190 20.74 -3.16 -4.14
N ASN A 191 21.92 -2.54 -4.21
CA ASN A 191 22.43 -1.69 -3.13
C ASN A 191 21.55 -0.47 -2.84
N TYR A 192 20.70 -0.08 -3.77
CA TYR A 192 19.77 1.04 -3.62
C TYR A 192 18.37 0.61 -3.14
N VAL A 193 18.06 -0.68 -3.16
CA VAL A 193 16.72 -1.20 -2.82
C VAL A 193 16.55 -1.33 -1.33
N ALA A 194 15.66 -0.53 -0.76
CA ALA A 194 15.30 -0.59 0.65
C ALA A 194 14.13 -1.54 0.95
N VAL A 195 13.26 -1.79 -0.03
CA VAL A 195 12.05 -2.61 0.12
C VAL A 195 11.69 -3.26 -1.21
N MET A 196 11.20 -4.49 -1.16
CA MET A 196 10.52 -5.18 -2.26
C MET A 196 9.00 -5.09 -2.03
N PRO A 197 8.29 -4.15 -2.67
CA PRO A 197 6.84 -4.00 -2.56
C PRO A 197 6.13 -4.94 -3.54
N TYR A 198 4.95 -5.43 -3.20
CA TYR A 198 4.10 -6.21 -4.10
C TYR A 198 2.63 -6.00 -3.76
N HIS A 199 1.75 -6.28 -4.71
CA HIS A 199 0.31 -6.24 -4.54
C HIS A 199 -0.26 -7.63 -4.22
N GLY A 200 -1.49 -7.65 -3.76
CA GLY A 200 -2.16 -8.86 -3.28
C GLY A 200 -3.25 -9.41 -4.20
N TYR A 201 -3.36 -8.94 -5.44
CA TYR A 201 -4.52 -9.20 -6.31
C TYR A 201 -4.68 -10.64 -6.82
N ASP A 202 -3.65 -11.47 -6.70
CA ASP A 202 -3.76 -12.90 -6.99
C ASP A 202 -4.50 -13.69 -5.90
N PHE A 203 -4.61 -13.17 -4.67
CA PHE A 203 -5.23 -13.80 -3.50
C PHE A 203 -4.74 -15.24 -3.21
N LYS A 204 -3.54 -15.55 -3.65
CA LYS A 204 -2.88 -16.86 -3.58
C LYS A 204 -1.36 -16.68 -3.66
N GLU A 205 -0.63 -17.75 -3.84
CA GLU A 205 0.83 -17.75 -4.10
C GLU A 205 1.68 -17.12 -2.97
N TYR A 206 1.14 -17.03 -1.73
CA TYR A 206 1.83 -16.43 -0.58
C TYR A 206 3.20 -17.04 -0.32
N SER A 207 3.38 -18.35 -0.58
CA SER A 207 4.65 -19.05 -0.40
C SER A 207 5.78 -18.48 -1.27
N LYS A 208 5.47 -17.89 -2.43
CA LYS A 208 6.44 -17.24 -3.32
C LYS A 208 7.10 -16.03 -2.65
N ILE A 209 6.35 -15.31 -1.81
CA ILE A 209 6.91 -14.22 -1.01
C ILE A 209 7.89 -14.75 0.03
N GLY A 210 7.57 -15.88 0.68
CA GLY A 210 8.50 -16.58 1.56
C GLY A 210 9.77 -17.07 0.84
N GLU A 211 9.67 -17.45 -0.43
CA GLU A 211 10.83 -17.81 -1.26
C GLU A 211 11.70 -16.61 -1.59
N LEU A 212 11.09 -15.46 -1.95
CA LEU A 212 11.81 -14.20 -2.14
C LEU A 212 12.55 -13.77 -0.88
N HIS A 213 11.91 -13.87 0.29
CA HIS A 213 12.57 -13.57 1.56
C HIS A 213 13.79 -14.47 1.80
N ARG A 214 13.68 -15.78 1.55
CA ARG A 214 14.81 -16.70 1.72
C ARG A 214 15.96 -16.39 0.75
N ARG A 215 15.66 -15.89 -0.45
CA ARG A 215 16.66 -15.51 -1.44
C ARG A 215 17.32 -14.17 -1.12
N TYR A 216 16.57 -13.22 -0.58
CA TYR A 216 17.01 -11.84 -0.27
C TYR A 216 16.63 -11.46 1.18
N PRO A 217 17.20 -12.13 2.20
CA PRO A 217 16.71 -12.00 3.59
C PRO A 217 16.94 -10.62 4.20
N ASP A 218 17.86 -9.84 3.65
CA ASP A 218 18.22 -8.51 4.16
C ASP A 218 17.30 -7.39 3.64
N VAL A 219 16.42 -7.68 2.67
CA VAL A 219 15.52 -6.70 2.09
C VAL A 219 14.07 -7.03 2.48
N PRO A 220 13.38 -6.15 3.23
CA PRO A 220 12.02 -6.37 3.67
C PRO A 220 11.04 -6.43 2.49
N LEU A 221 9.98 -7.19 2.66
CA LEU A 221 8.86 -7.36 1.75
C LEU A 221 7.65 -6.62 2.29
N TRP A 222 7.01 -5.78 1.47
CA TRP A 222 5.79 -5.07 1.82
C TRP A 222 4.67 -5.41 0.85
N MET A 223 3.54 -5.85 1.37
CA MET A 223 2.30 -5.90 0.60
C MET A 223 1.71 -4.48 0.59
N THR A 224 1.83 -3.79 -0.54
CA THR A 224 1.61 -2.35 -0.64
C THR A 224 0.28 -1.95 -1.25
N GLU A 225 -0.45 -2.92 -1.80
CA GLU A 225 -1.78 -2.67 -2.32
C GLU A 225 -2.60 -3.95 -2.47
N VAL A 226 -3.83 -3.86 -2.06
CA VAL A 226 -4.90 -4.78 -2.43
C VAL A 226 -6.24 -4.12 -2.12
N CYS A 227 -7.22 -4.32 -2.97
CA CYS A 227 -8.60 -4.00 -2.66
C CYS A 227 -9.52 -5.06 -3.25
N TYR A 228 -10.77 -4.91 -2.93
CA TYR A 228 -11.84 -5.58 -3.62
C TYR A 228 -12.44 -4.59 -4.62
N ALA A 229 -12.27 -4.88 -5.88
CA ALA A 229 -12.86 -4.10 -6.96
C ALA A 229 -13.93 -4.93 -7.64
N TYR A 230 -15.08 -4.32 -7.89
CA TYR A 230 -16.11 -4.88 -8.75
C TYR A 230 -16.00 -4.20 -10.11
N GLU A 231 -15.44 -4.88 -11.06
CA GLU A 231 -15.51 -4.48 -12.46
C GLU A 231 -16.75 -5.09 -13.12
N ALA A 232 -17.45 -4.34 -13.97
CA ALA A 232 -18.54 -4.87 -14.76
C ALA A 232 -18.02 -6.03 -15.61
N GLY A 233 -18.58 -7.23 -15.37
CA GLY A 233 -18.15 -8.46 -16.04
C GLY A 233 -17.24 -9.40 -15.23
N THR A 234 -16.78 -8.99 -14.06
CA THR A 234 -16.07 -9.92 -13.16
C THR A 234 -17.00 -11.02 -12.65
N PRO A 235 -16.54 -12.28 -12.54
CA PRO A 235 -17.35 -13.35 -12.00
C PRO A 235 -17.91 -13.01 -10.62
N LYS A 236 -19.17 -13.32 -10.36
CA LYS A 236 -19.83 -13.12 -9.04
C LYS A 236 -19.12 -13.80 -7.85
N SER A 237 -18.18 -14.72 -8.13
CA SER A 237 -17.31 -15.33 -7.12
C SER A 237 -16.41 -14.34 -6.37
N PHE A 238 -16.23 -13.14 -6.89
CA PHE A 238 -15.54 -12.04 -6.20
C PHE A 238 -16.48 -11.06 -5.51
N ALA A 239 -17.82 -11.29 -5.55
CA ALA A 239 -18.76 -10.48 -4.79
C ALA A 239 -18.70 -10.86 -3.32
N LEU A 240 -17.80 -10.26 -2.56
CA LEU A 240 -17.94 -10.24 -1.10
C LEU A 240 -19.22 -9.48 -0.72
N PRO A 241 -19.87 -9.86 0.39
CA PRO A 241 -20.94 -9.06 0.96
C PRO A 241 -20.38 -7.64 1.18
N ARG A 242 -20.90 -6.67 0.45
CA ARG A 242 -20.45 -5.29 0.58
C ARG A 242 -20.76 -4.81 1.98
N TYR A 243 -19.69 -4.33 2.70
CA TYR A 243 -19.80 -3.60 3.94
C TYR A 243 -20.28 -4.41 5.17
N GLU A 244 -20.30 -5.72 5.10
CA GLU A 244 -20.59 -6.55 6.26
C GLU A 244 -19.35 -6.69 7.16
N PHE A 245 -19.56 -6.81 8.46
CA PHE A 245 -18.47 -7.03 9.42
C PHE A 245 -17.68 -8.32 9.12
N ALA A 246 -18.35 -9.32 8.53
CA ALA A 246 -17.73 -10.56 8.08
C ALA A 246 -16.64 -10.38 7.02
N ASP A 247 -16.62 -9.27 6.26
CA ASP A 247 -15.53 -8.94 5.34
C ASP A 247 -14.20 -8.82 6.06
N GLY A 248 -14.22 -8.40 7.32
CA GLY A 248 -13.04 -8.35 8.16
C GLY A 248 -12.35 -9.70 8.31
N ASP A 249 -13.10 -10.80 8.44
CA ASP A 249 -12.52 -12.14 8.53
C ASP A 249 -11.75 -12.52 7.24
N PHE A 250 -12.32 -12.23 6.07
CA PHE A 250 -11.62 -12.45 4.78
C PHE A 250 -10.29 -11.69 4.73
N TRP A 251 -10.31 -10.40 5.05
CA TRP A 251 -9.10 -9.56 5.02
C TRP A 251 -8.11 -9.95 6.12
N GLY A 252 -8.60 -10.35 7.29
CA GLY A 252 -7.77 -10.91 8.35
C GLY A 252 -6.99 -12.14 7.87
N GLN A 253 -7.63 -13.05 7.11
CA GLN A 253 -6.94 -14.20 6.51
C GLN A 253 -5.82 -13.76 5.55
N GLN A 254 -6.06 -12.72 4.73
CA GLN A 254 -5.05 -12.19 3.82
C GLN A 254 -3.84 -11.64 4.57
N ILE A 255 -4.09 -10.82 5.62
CA ILE A 255 -3.04 -10.25 6.47
C ILE A 255 -2.21 -11.36 7.12
N PHE A 256 -2.86 -12.37 7.72
CA PHE A 256 -2.16 -13.51 8.31
C PHE A 256 -1.30 -14.24 7.28
N ASN A 257 -1.82 -14.50 6.07
CA ASN A 257 -1.10 -15.21 5.04
C ASN A 257 0.17 -14.45 4.61
N ASP A 258 0.08 -13.15 4.39
CA ASP A 258 1.23 -12.34 4.01
C ASP A 258 2.27 -12.23 5.14
N LEU A 259 1.84 -11.97 6.37
CA LEU A 259 2.75 -11.86 7.51
C LEU A 259 3.42 -13.20 7.86
N GLU A 260 2.73 -14.34 7.71
CA GLU A 260 3.34 -15.67 7.85
C GLU A 260 4.43 -15.92 6.79
N ASN A 261 4.30 -15.28 5.62
CA ASN A 261 5.27 -15.34 4.53
C ASN A 261 6.22 -14.13 4.49
N TYR A 262 6.49 -13.54 5.66
CA TYR A 262 7.51 -12.49 5.88
C TYR A 262 7.19 -11.10 5.34
N ALA A 263 5.95 -10.79 4.97
CA ALA A 263 5.58 -9.40 4.80
C ALA A 263 5.77 -8.63 6.11
N SER A 264 6.35 -7.44 6.04
CA SER A 264 6.62 -6.58 7.20
C SER A 264 5.82 -5.27 7.17
N ALA A 265 5.02 -5.06 6.13
CA ALA A 265 3.97 -4.05 6.06
C ALA A 265 2.81 -4.56 5.20
N TRP A 266 1.63 -4.01 5.44
CA TRP A 266 0.42 -4.37 4.71
C TRP A 266 -0.46 -3.13 4.53
N ILE A 267 -0.78 -2.76 3.30
CA ILE A 267 -1.51 -1.54 2.93
C ILE A 267 -2.71 -1.90 2.06
N TYR A 268 -3.86 -1.37 2.44
CA TYR A 268 -5.11 -1.53 1.70
C TYR A 268 -5.41 -0.32 0.81
N TRP A 269 -5.98 -0.56 -0.33
CA TRP A 269 -6.48 0.43 -1.31
C TRP A 269 -8.01 0.33 -1.44
N ASN A 270 -8.88 1.31 -1.13
CA ASN A 270 -8.70 2.68 -0.68
C ASN A 270 -9.13 2.86 0.79
N ALA A 271 -8.64 3.93 1.45
CA ALA A 271 -8.99 4.17 2.85
C ALA A 271 -10.44 4.64 3.03
N VAL A 272 -10.89 5.62 2.24
CA VAL A 272 -12.22 6.24 2.39
C VAL A 272 -12.89 6.38 1.03
N LEU A 273 -14.07 5.81 0.88
CA LEU A 273 -14.91 5.95 -0.30
C LEU A 273 -16.36 6.25 0.09
N ASP A 274 -17.21 6.48 -0.90
CA ASP A 274 -18.64 6.65 -0.68
C ASP A 274 -19.41 5.30 -0.64
N GLU A 275 -20.70 5.37 -0.41
CA GLU A 275 -21.62 4.21 -0.33
C GLU A 275 -21.74 3.44 -1.65
N LYS A 276 -21.24 3.99 -2.75
CA LYS A 276 -21.23 3.36 -4.08
C LYS A 276 -19.87 2.80 -4.45
N GLY A 277 -18.88 2.91 -3.54
CA GLY A 277 -17.51 2.46 -3.79
C GLY A 277 -16.71 3.40 -4.68
N GLY A 278 -17.06 4.69 -4.70
CA GLY A 278 -16.43 5.77 -5.43
C GLY A 278 -16.00 6.93 -4.53
N PRO A 279 -15.75 8.10 -5.09
CA PRO A 279 -15.90 8.50 -6.48
C PRO A 279 -14.87 7.87 -7.41
N TRP A 280 -15.32 7.52 -8.61
CA TRP A 280 -14.48 6.94 -9.65
C TRP A 280 -14.65 7.76 -10.93
N SER A 281 -13.81 8.74 -11.10
CA SER A 281 -13.90 9.63 -12.27
C SER A 281 -12.88 9.32 -13.35
N VAL A 282 -12.14 8.21 -13.25
CA VAL A 282 -10.92 8.06 -14.05
C VAL A 282 -10.65 6.70 -14.65
N SER A 283 -11.59 5.79 -14.59
CA SER A 283 -11.54 4.60 -15.45
C SER A 283 -11.49 4.95 -16.96
N TYR A 284 -11.52 6.24 -17.30
CA TYR A 284 -11.38 6.76 -18.65
C TYR A 284 -9.94 6.93 -19.14
N ILE A 285 -8.95 6.72 -18.30
CA ILE A 285 -7.57 6.69 -18.76
C ILE A 285 -7.45 5.49 -19.71
N HIS A 286 -7.01 5.74 -20.92
CA HIS A 286 -6.91 4.74 -21.98
C HIS A 286 -8.24 4.14 -22.47
N GLY A 287 -9.35 4.84 -22.27
CA GLY A 287 -10.64 4.49 -22.90
C GLY A 287 -11.44 3.40 -22.19
N ASN A 288 -11.15 3.10 -20.92
CA ASN A 288 -12.03 2.24 -20.13
C ASN A 288 -13.20 3.05 -19.56
N PRO A 289 -14.45 2.83 -19.99
CA PRO A 289 -15.62 3.58 -19.54
C PRO A 289 -16.24 3.03 -18.25
N ASP A 290 -15.74 1.91 -17.70
CA ASP A 290 -16.39 1.22 -16.62
C ASP A 290 -16.02 1.83 -15.24
N PRO A 291 -17.02 2.03 -14.35
CA PRO A 291 -16.76 2.50 -13.02
C PRO A 291 -16.03 1.39 -12.23
N ASN A 292 -14.82 1.68 -11.78
CA ASN A 292 -14.04 0.82 -10.89
C ASN A 292 -14.61 0.94 -9.46
N ILE A 293 -15.65 0.17 -9.16
CA ILE A 293 -16.32 0.19 -7.85
C ILE A 293 -15.44 -0.58 -6.85
N GLN A 294 -15.02 0.10 -5.80
CA GLN A 294 -14.11 -0.49 -4.80
C GLN A 294 -14.71 -0.52 -3.39
N HIS A 295 -14.19 -1.40 -2.53
CA HIS A 295 -14.57 -1.50 -1.14
C HIS A 295 -13.56 -0.74 -0.26
N PRO A 296 -14.00 0.25 0.53
CA PRO A 296 -13.10 1.03 1.37
C PRO A 296 -12.96 0.45 2.78
N VAL A 297 -11.98 0.97 3.49
CA VAL A 297 -11.85 0.78 4.95
C VAL A 297 -12.96 1.54 5.70
N ILE A 298 -13.30 2.74 5.23
CA ILE A 298 -14.33 3.62 5.81
C ILE A 298 -15.24 4.13 4.70
N ILE A 299 -16.55 4.09 4.94
CA ILE A 299 -17.57 4.63 4.03
C ILE A 299 -18.07 5.95 4.55
N ILE A 300 -18.23 6.95 3.67
CA ILE A 300 -18.93 8.20 3.95
C ILE A 300 -20.09 8.33 2.98
N ASN A 301 -21.31 8.23 3.47
CA ASN A 301 -22.49 8.40 2.64
C ASN A 301 -22.59 9.85 2.13
N ARG A 302 -22.77 10.04 0.82
CA ARG A 302 -22.76 11.36 0.19
C ARG A 302 -23.96 12.24 0.57
N GLU A 303 -25.10 11.61 0.85
CA GLU A 303 -26.36 12.31 1.14
C GLU A 303 -26.52 12.57 2.64
N THR A 304 -26.35 11.52 3.46
CA THR A 304 -26.57 11.59 4.91
C THR A 304 -25.32 12.05 5.68
N HIS A 305 -24.16 11.98 5.07
CA HIS A 305 -22.85 12.18 5.70
C HIS A 305 -22.55 11.19 6.84
N GLU A 306 -23.29 10.09 6.91
CA GLU A 306 -23.01 9.01 7.87
C GLU A 306 -21.65 8.38 7.58
N VAL A 307 -20.88 8.10 8.64
CA VAL A 307 -19.57 7.44 8.58
C VAL A 307 -19.72 6.02 9.08
N THR A 308 -19.43 5.05 8.23
CA THR A 308 -19.44 3.63 8.57
C THR A 308 -18.02 3.08 8.56
N TYR A 309 -17.61 2.48 9.67
CA TYR A 309 -16.35 1.72 9.79
C TYR A 309 -16.66 0.27 9.41
N THR A 310 -15.96 -0.24 8.38
CA THR A 310 -16.19 -1.60 7.87
C THR A 310 -15.54 -2.66 8.75
N GLY A 311 -15.86 -3.93 8.55
CA GLY A 311 -15.15 -5.02 9.20
C GLY A 311 -13.65 -4.99 8.97
N LEU A 312 -13.23 -4.62 7.75
CA LEU A 312 -11.83 -4.42 7.41
C LEU A 312 -11.15 -3.36 8.29
N TYR A 313 -11.83 -2.22 8.59
CA TYR A 313 -11.27 -1.21 9.49
C TYR A 313 -10.89 -1.82 10.85
N TYR A 314 -11.77 -2.62 11.43
CA TYR A 314 -11.52 -3.21 12.75
C TYR A 314 -10.41 -4.26 12.71
N TYR A 315 -10.39 -5.11 11.68
CA TYR A 315 -9.32 -6.11 11.55
C TYR A 315 -7.95 -5.47 11.31
N LEU A 316 -7.87 -4.44 10.46
CA LEU A 316 -6.64 -3.65 10.29
C LEU A 316 -6.23 -2.96 11.60
N ALA A 317 -7.21 -2.42 12.36
CA ALA A 317 -6.94 -1.74 13.62
C ALA A 317 -6.31 -2.66 14.66
N HIS A 318 -6.68 -3.93 14.74
CA HIS A 318 -6.03 -4.88 15.62
C HIS A 318 -4.54 -4.96 15.36
N PHE A 319 -4.13 -5.11 14.10
CA PHE A 319 -2.71 -5.12 13.77
C PHE A 319 -2.06 -3.75 13.96
N SER A 320 -2.59 -2.69 13.35
CA SER A 320 -1.90 -1.40 13.33
C SER A 320 -1.82 -0.71 14.69
N LYS A 321 -2.81 -0.90 15.55
CA LYS A 321 -2.87 -0.31 16.90
C LYS A 321 -1.94 -1.00 17.88
N PHE A 322 -1.87 -2.32 17.84
CA PHE A 322 -1.18 -3.12 18.84
C PHE A 322 0.17 -3.64 18.35
N VAL A 323 0.29 -4.00 17.08
CA VAL A 323 1.57 -4.40 16.47
C VAL A 323 2.23 -3.15 15.88
N ARG A 324 2.93 -2.41 16.74
CA ARG A 324 3.55 -1.13 16.35
C ARG A 324 4.86 -1.32 15.58
N PRO A 325 5.29 -0.32 14.78
CA PRO A 325 6.56 -0.36 14.08
C PRO A 325 7.73 -0.74 14.98
N GLY A 326 8.55 -1.69 14.54
CA GLY A 326 9.64 -2.27 15.32
C GLY A 326 9.27 -3.56 16.08
N ALA A 327 7.99 -3.95 16.12
CA ALA A 327 7.61 -5.25 16.63
C ALA A 327 8.12 -6.38 15.74
N VAL A 328 8.59 -7.47 16.33
CA VAL A 328 9.14 -8.63 15.64
C VAL A 328 8.23 -9.82 15.84
N ARG A 329 7.81 -10.45 14.74
CA ARG A 329 7.03 -11.68 14.81
C ARG A 329 7.83 -12.79 15.48
N ILE A 330 7.25 -13.44 16.45
CA ILE A 330 7.82 -14.59 17.15
C ILE A 330 7.10 -15.88 16.74
N GLU A 331 7.80 -17.00 16.87
CA GLU A 331 7.24 -18.30 16.57
C GLU A 331 6.05 -18.59 17.49
N THR A 332 4.96 -19.04 16.88
CA THR A 332 3.76 -19.45 17.59
C THR A 332 3.43 -20.88 17.19
N THR A 333 3.30 -21.76 18.15
CA THR A 333 2.97 -23.17 17.94
C THR A 333 1.59 -23.49 18.50
N GLY A 334 0.97 -24.50 17.98
CA GLY A 334 -0.37 -24.92 18.38
C GLY A 334 -1.33 -24.91 17.20
N ASN A 335 -2.36 -25.72 17.26
CA ASN A 335 -3.36 -25.82 16.23
C ASN A 335 -4.75 -25.94 16.88
N TYR A 336 -5.62 -25.01 16.52
CA TYR A 336 -7.04 -25.09 16.83
C TYR A 336 -7.83 -24.88 15.53
N PRO A 337 -8.56 -25.88 15.02
CA PRO A 337 -9.24 -25.74 13.73
C PRO A 337 -10.14 -24.52 13.65
N GLY A 338 -9.89 -23.64 12.66
CA GLY A 338 -10.61 -22.40 12.43
C GLY A 338 -10.25 -21.25 13.38
N VAL A 339 -9.16 -21.40 14.15
CA VAL A 339 -8.55 -20.31 14.91
C VAL A 339 -7.10 -20.15 14.45
N ARG A 340 -6.72 -18.92 14.11
CA ARG A 340 -5.32 -18.57 13.81
C ARG A 340 -4.77 -17.71 14.93
N VAL A 341 -3.48 -17.83 15.18
CA VAL A 341 -2.77 -17.00 16.16
C VAL A 341 -1.43 -16.58 15.57
N MET A 342 -1.09 -15.31 15.78
CA MET A 342 0.22 -14.77 15.44
C MET A 342 0.68 -13.85 16.57
N SER A 343 1.91 -14.01 16.98
CA SER A 343 2.44 -13.26 18.13
C SER A 343 3.67 -12.45 17.73
N PHE A 344 3.80 -11.31 18.40
CA PHE A 344 4.87 -10.34 18.16
C PHE A 344 5.50 -9.92 19.48
N LYS A 345 6.77 -9.60 19.45
CA LYS A 345 7.48 -8.94 20.53
C LYS A 345 7.62 -7.47 20.21
N SER A 346 7.03 -6.61 21.05
CA SER A 346 7.16 -5.15 20.87
C SER A 346 8.56 -4.67 21.24
N PRO A 347 8.99 -3.47 20.80
CA PRO A 347 10.25 -2.88 21.22
C PRO A 347 10.40 -2.74 22.74
N GLU A 348 9.31 -2.58 23.47
CA GLU A 348 9.26 -2.48 24.92
C GLU A 348 9.29 -3.86 25.61
N GLY A 349 9.34 -4.94 24.84
CA GLY A 349 9.44 -6.31 25.35
C GLY A 349 8.11 -6.97 25.70
N LYS A 350 6.98 -6.32 25.42
CA LYS A 350 5.65 -6.94 25.59
C LYS A 350 5.37 -7.95 24.47
N THR A 351 4.59 -8.96 24.78
CA THR A 351 4.05 -9.86 23.76
C THR A 351 2.65 -9.39 23.35
N VAL A 352 2.45 -9.26 22.06
CA VAL A 352 1.16 -8.97 21.44
C VAL A 352 0.76 -10.17 20.61
N SER A 353 -0.40 -10.74 20.87
CA SER A 353 -0.95 -11.85 20.09
C SER A 353 -2.26 -11.47 19.45
N GLU A 354 -2.34 -11.65 18.14
CA GLU A 354 -3.56 -11.54 17.37
C GLU A 354 -4.17 -12.93 17.19
N LEU A 355 -5.39 -13.10 17.67
CA LEU A 355 -6.12 -14.35 17.59
C LEU A 355 -7.38 -14.16 16.75
N MET A 356 -7.51 -14.91 15.69
CA MET A 356 -8.65 -14.83 14.78
C MET A 356 -9.47 -16.11 14.82
N ASN A 357 -10.74 -15.98 15.17
CA ASN A 357 -11.71 -17.07 15.16
C ASN A 357 -12.65 -16.93 13.96
N SER A 358 -12.43 -17.70 12.91
CA SER A 358 -13.28 -17.73 11.71
C SER A 358 -14.48 -18.69 11.83
N ARG A 359 -14.67 -19.30 12.99
CA ARG A 359 -15.80 -20.22 13.24
C ARG A 359 -17.08 -19.43 13.50
N LYS A 360 -18.22 -20.05 13.21
CA LYS A 360 -19.56 -19.51 13.49
C LYS A 360 -20.00 -19.73 14.96
N GLN A 361 -19.06 -20.04 15.84
CA GLN A 361 -19.32 -20.28 17.28
C GLN A 361 -18.14 -19.77 18.11
N ASP A 362 -18.43 -19.37 19.34
CA ASP A 362 -17.43 -19.00 20.32
C ASP A 362 -16.50 -20.18 20.60
N VAL A 363 -15.23 -19.89 20.88
CA VAL A 363 -14.24 -20.88 21.28
C VAL A 363 -13.47 -20.40 22.50
N GLU A 364 -13.08 -21.33 23.37
CA GLU A 364 -12.14 -21.05 24.46
C GLU A 364 -10.75 -21.56 24.06
N VAL A 365 -9.76 -20.71 24.22
CA VAL A 365 -8.35 -21.02 23.92
C VAL A 365 -7.48 -20.68 25.13
N ALA A 366 -6.31 -21.29 25.19
CA ALA A 366 -5.27 -20.93 26.13
C ALA A 366 -3.99 -20.56 25.37
N VAL A 367 -3.50 -19.34 25.58
CA VAL A 367 -2.19 -18.91 25.09
C VAL A 367 -1.17 -19.10 26.21
N VAL A 368 -0.04 -19.73 25.90
CA VAL A 368 1.00 -20.05 26.90
C VAL A 368 2.31 -19.43 26.46
N GLU A 369 2.92 -18.63 27.32
CA GLU A 369 4.26 -18.09 27.13
C GLU A 369 5.06 -18.18 28.45
N ASN A 370 6.25 -18.76 28.41
CA ASN A 370 7.16 -18.86 29.57
C ASN A 370 6.49 -19.41 30.85
N GLY A 371 5.61 -20.41 30.70
CA GLY A 371 4.88 -21.03 31.80
C GLY A 371 3.68 -20.22 32.34
N ARG A 372 3.42 -19.05 31.79
CA ARG A 372 2.20 -18.29 32.08
C ARG A 372 1.11 -18.68 31.09
N THR A 373 -0.12 -18.77 31.55
CA THR A 373 -1.29 -19.16 30.74
C THR A 373 -2.34 -18.06 30.79
N LEU A 374 -2.73 -17.57 29.61
CA LEU A 374 -3.86 -16.68 29.44
C LEU A 374 -5.01 -17.46 28.80
N ARG A 375 -6.15 -17.53 29.49
CA ARG A 375 -7.37 -18.15 28.95
C ARG A 375 -8.26 -17.08 28.37
N LEU A 376 -8.71 -17.29 27.14
CA LEU A 376 -9.52 -16.34 26.38
C LEU A 376 -10.74 -17.05 25.80
N LYS A 377 -11.86 -16.33 25.80
CA LYS A 377 -13.03 -16.67 25.00
C LYS A 377 -13.02 -15.81 23.75
N LEU A 378 -12.90 -16.44 22.60
CA LEU A 378 -12.93 -15.79 21.29
C LEU A 378 -14.35 -15.87 20.72
N PRO A 379 -15.05 -14.75 20.53
CA PRO A 379 -16.37 -14.76 19.91
C PRO A 379 -16.37 -15.37 18.50
N ALA A 380 -17.52 -15.78 18.03
CA ALA A 380 -17.70 -16.25 16.66
C ALA A 380 -17.33 -15.15 15.66
N VAL A 381 -16.64 -15.49 14.58
CA VAL A 381 -16.21 -14.57 13.49
C VAL A 381 -15.61 -13.29 14.08
N SER A 382 -14.46 -13.40 14.72
CA SER A 382 -13.84 -12.28 15.44
C SER A 382 -12.32 -12.31 15.34
N ILE A 383 -11.72 -11.14 15.58
CA ILE A 383 -10.32 -10.98 15.92
C ILE A 383 -10.19 -10.45 17.35
N THR A 384 -9.21 -10.92 18.08
CA THR A 384 -8.95 -10.56 19.48
C THR A 384 -7.46 -10.31 19.66
N THR A 385 -7.09 -9.17 20.23
CA THR A 385 -5.70 -8.89 20.64
C THR A 385 -5.53 -9.19 22.12
N ALA A 386 -4.44 -9.85 22.46
CA ALA A 386 -3.98 -10.03 23.82
C ALA A 386 -2.57 -9.43 23.98
N GLU A 387 -2.38 -8.61 25.01
CA GLU A 387 -1.10 -7.99 25.34
C GLU A 387 -0.70 -8.35 26.77
N TRP A 388 0.56 -8.76 26.99
CA TRP A 388 1.09 -9.07 28.33
C TRP A 388 2.60 -8.88 28.46
#